data_53473688d0b029db9a3387e9cd02d01b
#
_entry.id   53473688d0b029db9a3387e9cd02d01b
#
_cell.length_a   1.000
_cell.length_b   1.000
_cell.length_c   1.000
_cell.angle_alpha   90.00
_cell.angle_beta   90.00
_cell.angle_gamma   90.00
#
_symmetry.space_group_name_H-M   'P 1'
#
loop_
_entity.id
_entity.type
_entity.pdbx_description
1 polymer ?
#
loop_
_entity_poly.entity_id
_entity_poly.type
_entity_poly.pdbx_seq_one_letter_code
_entity_poly.pdbx_strand_id
1 'polypeptide(L)'
;MALTTAPAVAQDAPSDVIEDIVVTARRIEAPMWEVRRGDSVLILVGSIDGLPRKMEWRTDALISAVDRADRVLFPVEGRASLADVGRLIWRFRTLTRLPNGRTSADYLSPALEARVESLTGEGPTRDSMLILSGDLMELGGYSSGGRPVSGLVRQATRANRTPAEPVGIFRGDELIEKVLTTPPERYLDCIDAAATAAEAGVEAGAQRAENWRLRRIPEVLDSPLEKAATACSYWSVMAQADDLRRIWNTAVDKALAETGITVAIAPLRLLAEPNGVLDRLEAEGLEPIGPEWRPSAPAQSAR
;
A
#
# COMPACT_ATOMS: atom_id res chain seq x y z
N MET A 1 22.95 10.35 -72.96
CA MET A 1 23.12 10.50 -71.50
C MET A 1 21.87 9.96 -70.81
N ALA A 2 21.92 8.74 -70.32
CA ALA A 2 20.81 8.09 -69.67
C ALA A 2 21.05 8.21 -68.14
N LEU A 3 20.14 8.87 -67.38
CA LEU A 3 20.14 8.99 -65.94
C LEU A 3 19.43 7.77 -65.32
N THR A 4 20.19 6.91 -64.68
CA THR A 4 19.70 5.76 -63.93
C THR A 4 19.34 6.21 -62.54
N THR A 5 18.06 6.21 -62.19
CA THR A 5 17.56 6.43 -60.81
C THR A 5 17.60 5.10 -60.07
N ALA A 6 18.37 5.05 -58.97
CA ALA A 6 18.37 3.93 -58.05
C ALA A 6 17.15 4.02 -57.10
N PRO A 7 16.50 2.89 -56.75
CA PRO A 7 15.43 2.89 -55.77
C PRO A 7 15.98 3.06 -54.35
N ALA A 8 15.37 3.96 -53.59
CA ALA A 8 15.60 4.07 -52.14
C ALA A 8 15.00 2.87 -51.43
N VAL A 9 15.83 2.11 -50.73
CA VAL A 9 15.40 1.05 -49.84
C VAL A 9 14.89 1.73 -48.54
N ALA A 10 13.59 1.65 -48.30
CA ALA A 10 13.03 2.01 -47.01
C ALA A 10 13.53 1.00 -45.94
N GLN A 11 14.28 1.48 -44.97
CA GLN A 11 14.63 0.69 -43.81
C GLN A 11 13.38 0.57 -42.94
N ASP A 12 12.84 -0.64 -42.86
CA ASP A 12 11.82 -1.00 -41.89
C ASP A 12 12.41 -0.82 -40.47
N ALA A 13 11.90 0.15 -39.74
CA ALA A 13 12.18 0.28 -38.30
C ALA A 13 11.55 -0.93 -37.59
N PRO A 14 12.25 -1.54 -36.61
CA PRO A 14 11.76 -2.76 -35.97
C PRO A 14 10.44 -2.50 -35.23
N SER A 15 9.40 -3.19 -35.63
CA SER A 15 8.03 -3.12 -35.08
C SER A 15 7.98 -3.45 -33.58
N ASP A 16 8.97 -4.18 -33.07
CA ASP A 16 9.05 -4.61 -31.67
C ASP A 16 9.18 -3.43 -30.66
N VAL A 17 9.83 -2.32 -31.07
CA VAL A 17 10.00 -1.14 -30.20
C VAL A 17 8.68 -0.40 -29.99
N ILE A 18 7.80 -0.41 -31.01
CA ILE A 18 6.50 0.28 -30.94
C ILE A 18 5.51 -0.53 -30.10
N GLU A 19 5.52 -1.86 -30.19
CA GLU A 19 4.67 -2.72 -29.35
C GLU A 19 5.05 -2.65 -27.87
N ASP A 20 6.34 -2.62 -27.56
CA ASP A 20 6.81 -2.53 -26.19
C ASP A 20 6.48 -1.16 -25.55
N ILE A 21 6.57 -0.08 -26.32
CA ILE A 21 6.16 1.27 -25.88
C ILE A 21 4.65 1.35 -25.65
N VAL A 22 3.84 0.77 -26.51
CA VAL A 22 2.37 0.76 -26.38
C VAL A 22 1.91 -0.09 -25.19
N VAL A 23 2.54 -1.24 -24.96
CA VAL A 23 2.26 -2.12 -23.83
C VAL A 23 2.67 -1.46 -22.51
N THR A 24 3.82 -0.78 -22.49
CA THR A 24 4.30 -0.07 -21.28
C THR A 24 3.42 1.14 -20.95
N ALA A 25 3.01 1.93 -21.95
CA ALA A 25 2.12 3.07 -21.77
C ALA A 25 0.73 2.68 -21.22
N ARG A 26 0.25 1.47 -21.50
CA ARG A 26 -1.03 0.95 -20.98
C ARG A 26 -0.97 0.46 -19.52
N ARG A 27 0.23 0.31 -18.94
CA ARG A 27 0.43 -0.30 -17.60
C ARG A 27 0.70 0.69 -16.48
N ILE A 28 0.72 1.98 -16.73
CA ILE A 28 1.02 3.01 -15.70
C ILE A 28 -0.26 3.40 -14.94
N GLU A 29 -0.85 2.46 -14.20
CA GLU A 29 -2.13 2.64 -13.51
C GLU A 29 -2.12 1.95 -12.14
N ALA A 30 -3.06 2.33 -11.26
CA ALA A 30 -3.27 1.58 -10.02
C ALA A 30 -3.63 0.11 -10.34
N PRO A 31 -3.10 -0.86 -9.58
CA PRO A 31 -3.54 -2.24 -9.72
C PRO A 31 -5.03 -2.37 -9.40
N MET A 32 -5.78 -2.95 -10.33
CA MET A 32 -7.22 -3.18 -10.18
C MET A 32 -7.57 -4.59 -10.64
N TRP A 33 -8.50 -5.22 -9.92
CA TRP A 33 -9.07 -6.52 -10.25
C TRP A 33 -10.58 -6.42 -10.27
N GLU A 34 -11.20 -6.93 -11.33
CA GLU A 34 -12.64 -7.06 -11.45
C GLU A 34 -13.05 -8.50 -11.12
N VAL A 35 -14.03 -8.63 -10.22
CA VAL A 35 -14.61 -9.92 -9.82
C VAL A 35 -16.12 -9.86 -10.01
N ARG A 36 -16.71 -10.90 -10.59
CA ARG A 36 -18.13 -10.96 -10.86
C ARG A 36 -18.80 -12.12 -10.15
N ARG A 37 -19.98 -11.87 -9.58
CA ARG A 37 -20.88 -12.89 -9.04
C ARG A 37 -22.33 -12.56 -9.43
N GLY A 38 -22.86 -13.24 -10.43
CA GLY A 38 -24.19 -12.89 -10.99
C GLY A 38 -24.20 -11.44 -11.52
N ASP A 39 -25.12 -10.62 -11.03
CA ASP A 39 -25.27 -9.22 -11.40
C ASP A 39 -24.41 -8.27 -10.55
N SER A 40 -23.58 -8.81 -9.66
CA SER A 40 -22.68 -8.02 -8.82
C SER A 40 -21.29 -7.94 -9.46
N VAL A 41 -20.73 -6.73 -9.50
CA VAL A 41 -19.37 -6.45 -9.97
C VAL A 41 -18.60 -5.79 -8.84
N LEU A 42 -17.51 -6.41 -8.41
CA LEU A 42 -16.58 -5.84 -7.43
C LEU A 42 -15.26 -5.46 -8.13
N ILE A 43 -14.89 -4.20 -8.07
CA ILE A 43 -13.60 -3.69 -8.55
C ILE A 43 -12.71 -3.42 -7.33
N LEU A 44 -11.73 -4.31 -7.11
CA LEU A 44 -10.72 -4.19 -6.05
C LEU A 44 -9.57 -3.32 -6.55
N VAL A 45 -9.26 -2.25 -5.83
CA VAL A 45 -8.15 -1.33 -6.16
C VAL A 45 -7.06 -1.49 -5.11
N GLY A 46 -5.90 -1.98 -5.53
CA GLY A 46 -4.74 -2.16 -4.66
C GLY A 46 -4.02 -0.85 -4.38
N SER A 47 -4.08 -0.37 -3.14
CA SER A 47 -3.39 0.84 -2.70
C SER A 47 -2.20 0.50 -1.81
N ILE A 48 -1.16 1.34 -1.87
CA ILE A 48 -0.04 1.33 -0.93
C ILE A 48 0.09 2.72 -0.30
N ASP A 49 0.50 2.77 0.96
CA ASP A 49 0.77 4.02 1.66
C ASP A 49 2.22 4.49 1.40
N GLY A 50 2.49 5.76 1.64
CA GLY A 50 3.85 6.31 1.54
C GLY A 50 4.34 6.55 0.12
N LEU A 51 3.45 6.60 -0.88
CA LEU A 51 3.82 6.96 -2.24
C LEU A 51 4.28 8.41 -2.34
N PRO A 52 5.23 8.74 -3.23
CA PRO A 52 5.61 10.12 -3.50
C PRO A 52 4.41 10.97 -3.91
N ARG A 53 4.26 12.16 -3.30
CA ARG A 53 3.10 13.05 -3.54
C ARG A 53 2.98 13.52 -4.99
N LYS A 54 4.09 13.59 -5.72
CA LYS A 54 4.17 14.07 -7.12
C LYS A 54 4.38 12.95 -8.13
N MET A 55 4.08 11.71 -7.76
CA MET A 55 4.20 10.59 -8.68
C MET A 55 3.17 10.71 -9.81
N GLU A 56 3.65 10.67 -11.03
CA GLU A 56 2.80 10.65 -12.22
C GLU A 56 2.33 9.22 -12.51
N TRP A 57 1.01 9.06 -12.64
CA TRP A 57 0.34 7.81 -13.01
C TRP A 57 -0.98 8.10 -13.69
N ARG A 58 -1.46 7.20 -14.51
CA ARG A 58 -2.73 7.38 -15.21
C ARG A 58 -3.89 7.05 -14.27
N THR A 59 -4.86 7.92 -14.25
CA THR A 59 -6.02 7.85 -13.35
C THR A 59 -7.31 7.52 -14.06
N ASP A 60 -7.30 7.50 -15.41
CA ASP A 60 -8.50 7.43 -16.25
C ASP A 60 -9.33 6.18 -15.97
N ALA A 61 -8.69 5.00 -15.88
CA ALA A 61 -9.39 3.76 -15.61
C ALA A 61 -10.02 3.73 -14.20
N LEU A 62 -9.30 4.26 -13.20
CA LEU A 62 -9.81 4.37 -11.83
C LEU A 62 -10.99 5.34 -11.74
N ILE A 63 -10.89 6.52 -12.37
CA ILE A 63 -11.97 7.49 -12.41
C ILE A 63 -13.18 6.89 -13.12
N SER A 64 -12.98 6.26 -14.29
CA SER A 64 -14.04 5.59 -15.03
C SER A 64 -14.71 4.46 -14.22
N ALA A 65 -13.96 3.75 -13.39
CA ALA A 65 -14.53 2.74 -12.49
C ALA A 65 -15.43 3.39 -11.42
N VAL A 66 -14.97 4.50 -10.81
CA VAL A 66 -15.74 5.24 -9.80
C VAL A 66 -16.97 5.90 -10.42
N ASP A 67 -16.89 6.42 -11.64
CA ASP A 67 -18.02 7.06 -12.34
C ASP A 67 -19.16 6.07 -12.61
N ARG A 68 -18.86 4.80 -12.77
CA ARG A 68 -19.84 3.72 -13.00
C ARG A 68 -20.28 3.02 -11.71
N ALA A 69 -19.63 3.33 -10.59
CA ALA A 69 -19.88 2.64 -9.34
C ALA A 69 -21.20 3.07 -8.68
N ASP A 70 -21.97 2.12 -8.23
CA ASP A 70 -23.14 2.37 -7.38
C ASP A 70 -22.74 2.66 -5.94
N ARG A 71 -21.55 2.20 -5.50
CA ARG A 71 -20.99 2.43 -4.18
C ARG A 71 -19.47 2.28 -4.16
N VAL A 72 -18.83 2.94 -3.18
CA VAL A 72 -17.37 2.89 -2.97
C VAL A 72 -17.06 2.50 -1.53
N LEU A 73 -16.18 1.51 -1.36
CA LEU A 73 -15.65 1.10 -0.06
C LEU A 73 -14.24 1.66 0.12
N PHE A 74 -14.05 2.37 1.24
CA PHE A 74 -12.74 2.88 1.65
C PHE A 74 -12.10 1.95 2.69
N PRO A 75 -10.77 1.99 2.86
CA PRO A 75 -10.10 1.33 3.97
C PRO A 75 -10.69 1.74 5.32
N VAL A 76 -10.37 0.96 6.34
CA VAL A 76 -10.75 1.31 7.72
C VAL A 76 -10.30 2.71 8.08
N GLU A 77 -11.17 3.51 8.69
CA GLU A 77 -10.93 4.90 9.04
C GLU A 77 -10.97 5.13 10.55
N GLY A 78 -10.05 5.96 11.03
CA GLY A 78 -10.14 6.52 12.38
C GLY A 78 -11.06 7.76 12.39
N ARG A 79 -12.00 7.81 13.33
CA ARG A 79 -12.82 9.00 13.60
C ARG A 79 -12.44 9.59 14.94
N ALA A 80 -11.81 10.76 14.93
CA ALA A 80 -11.47 11.49 16.13
C ALA A 80 -12.51 12.59 16.41
N SER A 81 -12.90 12.73 17.68
CA SER A 81 -13.69 13.85 18.19
C SER A 81 -12.77 15.02 18.60
N LEU A 82 -13.35 16.21 18.83
CA LEU A 82 -12.59 17.33 19.39
C LEU A 82 -12.00 17.01 20.78
N ALA A 83 -12.69 16.18 21.55
CA ALA A 83 -12.17 15.70 22.86
C ALA A 83 -10.94 14.80 22.66
N ASP A 84 -10.90 14.00 21.60
CA ASP A 84 -9.74 13.15 21.28
C ASP A 84 -8.54 13.99 20.88
N VAL A 85 -8.76 15.08 20.13
CA VAL A 85 -7.70 16.06 19.78
C VAL A 85 -7.14 16.69 21.08
N GLY A 86 -8.01 17.12 21.99
CA GLY A 86 -7.58 17.64 23.30
C GLY A 86 -6.79 16.62 24.11
N ARG A 87 -7.24 15.36 24.13
CA ARG A 87 -6.53 14.25 24.79
C ARG A 87 -5.17 13.97 24.16
N LEU A 88 -5.08 14.00 22.82
CA LEU A 88 -3.84 13.83 22.07
C LEU A 88 -2.81 14.91 22.44
N ILE A 89 -3.23 16.18 22.48
CA ILE A 89 -2.38 17.31 22.88
C ILE A 89 -1.91 17.13 24.32
N TRP A 90 -2.81 16.76 25.24
CA TRP A 90 -2.47 16.54 26.65
C TRP A 90 -1.49 15.38 26.85
N ARG A 91 -1.64 14.31 26.07
CA ARG A 91 -0.80 13.10 26.12
C ARG A 91 0.37 13.12 25.14
N PHE A 92 0.59 14.22 24.41
CA PHE A 92 1.61 14.31 23.36
C PHE A 92 2.99 13.81 23.81
N ARG A 93 3.42 14.25 25.00
CA ARG A 93 4.72 13.83 25.56
C ARG A 93 4.79 12.32 25.85
N THR A 94 3.70 11.70 26.26
CA THR A 94 3.62 10.25 26.51
C THR A 94 3.63 9.47 25.19
N LEU A 95 3.05 10.02 24.13
CA LEU A 95 3.01 9.40 22.80
C LEU A 95 4.35 9.49 22.06
N THR A 96 5.13 10.54 22.35
CA THR A 96 6.38 10.80 21.60
C THR A 96 7.63 10.36 22.35
N ARG A 97 7.53 9.94 23.61
CA ARG A 97 8.70 9.56 24.45
C ARG A 97 8.54 8.17 25.02
N LEU A 98 9.65 7.47 25.16
CA LEU A 98 9.73 6.21 25.88
C LEU A 98 9.43 6.43 27.38
N PRO A 99 8.78 5.45 28.04
CA PRO A 99 8.38 5.56 29.45
C PRO A 99 9.61 5.56 30.39
N ASN A 100 9.43 6.15 31.59
CA ASN A 100 10.40 6.08 32.67
C ASN A 100 11.80 6.61 32.36
N GLY A 101 11.93 7.49 31.35
CA GLY A 101 13.23 8.03 30.94
C GLY A 101 14.16 7.03 30.25
N ARG A 102 13.63 5.87 29.86
CA ARG A 102 14.36 4.86 29.07
C ARG A 102 14.70 5.37 27.69
N THR A 103 15.63 4.66 27.04
CA THR A 103 16.07 4.89 25.67
C THR A 103 15.81 3.66 24.80
N SER A 104 16.00 3.78 23.49
CA SER A 104 15.91 2.67 22.53
C SER A 104 16.80 1.49 22.94
N ALA A 105 18.00 1.74 23.46
CA ALA A 105 18.94 0.71 23.90
C ALA A 105 18.41 -0.17 25.08
N ASP A 106 17.39 0.29 25.82
CA ASP A 106 16.76 -0.53 26.85
C ASP A 106 15.83 -1.61 26.29
N TYR A 107 15.48 -1.52 25.01
CA TYR A 107 14.50 -2.39 24.33
C TYR A 107 15.06 -3.12 23.12
N LEU A 108 15.92 -2.45 22.33
CA LEU A 108 16.52 -3.04 21.13
C LEU A 108 17.69 -3.96 21.51
N SER A 109 17.93 -4.98 20.70
CA SER A 109 19.17 -5.74 20.84
C SER A 109 20.37 -4.86 20.48
N PRO A 110 21.57 -5.13 21.06
CA PRO A 110 22.76 -4.34 20.74
C PRO A 110 23.07 -4.26 19.23
N ALA A 111 22.76 -5.34 18.48
CA ALA A 111 22.97 -5.38 17.04
C ALA A 111 21.98 -4.46 16.29
N LEU A 112 20.69 -4.45 16.70
CA LEU A 112 19.68 -3.60 16.10
C LEU A 112 19.90 -2.13 16.46
N GLU A 113 20.30 -1.83 17.72
CA GLU A 113 20.64 -0.47 18.15
C GLU A 113 21.81 0.10 17.33
N ALA A 114 22.86 -0.70 17.12
CA ALA A 114 24.01 -0.27 16.31
C ALA A 114 23.62 -0.01 14.84
N ARG A 115 22.68 -0.77 14.28
CA ARG A 115 22.11 -0.51 12.93
C ARG A 115 21.38 0.83 12.91
N VAL A 116 20.50 1.06 13.90
CA VAL A 116 19.73 2.30 14.02
C VAL A 116 20.66 3.50 14.16
N GLU A 117 21.67 3.43 15.05
CA GLU A 117 22.69 4.48 15.22
C GLU A 117 23.44 4.77 13.91
N SER A 118 23.83 3.73 13.17
CA SER A 118 24.49 3.89 11.86
C SER A 118 23.61 4.59 10.83
N LEU A 119 22.31 4.38 10.86
CA LEU A 119 21.32 4.93 9.90
C LEU A 119 20.94 6.37 10.25
N THR A 120 20.75 6.66 11.53
CA THR A 120 20.28 7.97 12.00
C THR A 120 21.44 8.94 12.29
N GLY A 121 22.64 8.41 12.54
CA GLY A 121 23.79 9.19 13.01
C GLY A 121 23.66 9.63 14.47
N GLU A 122 22.67 9.14 15.19
CA GLU A 122 22.35 9.48 16.57
C GLU A 122 22.45 8.25 17.48
N GLY A 123 22.95 8.42 18.70
CA GLY A 123 22.97 7.38 19.71
C GLY A 123 21.56 7.06 20.24
N PRO A 124 21.45 6.26 21.34
CA PRO A 124 20.18 5.80 21.86
C PRO A 124 19.18 6.92 22.09
N THR A 125 18.01 6.86 21.42
CA THR A 125 16.98 7.90 21.50
C THR A 125 16.01 7.67 22.65
N ARG A 126 15.40 8.76 23.14
CA ARG A 126 14.26 8.74 24.07
C ARG A 126 12.91 8.84 23.35
N ASP A 127 12.90 8.95 22.05
CA ASP A 127 11.68 9.00 21.28
C ASP A 127 10.96 7.65 21.32
N SER A 128 9.64 7.68 21.22
CA SER A 128 8.86 6.46 21.22
C SER A 128 9.21 5.59 20.01
N MET A 129 9.02 4.28 20.13
CA MET A 129 9.26 3.35 19.02
C MET A 129 8.41 3.69 17.77
N LEU A 130 7.25 4.31 17.98
CA LEU A 130 6.42 4.80 16.89
C LEU A 130 7.11 5.92 16.09
N ILE A 131 7.74 6.88 16.77
CA ILE A 131 8.49 7.97 16.12
C ILE A 131 9.72 7.39 15.43
N LEU A 132 10.52 6.60 16.14
CA LEU A 132 11.72 5.96 15.59
C LEU A 132 11.40 5.14 14.32
N SER A 133 10.31 4.37 14.33
CA SER A 133 9.91 3.62 13.12
C SER A 133 9.53 4.53 11.96
N GLY A 134 8.88 5.66 12.24
CA GLY A 134 8.54 6.66 11.23
C GLY A 134 9.79 7.27 10.59
N ASP A 135 10.75 7.68 11.39
CA ASP A 135 12.02 8.27 10.94
C ASP A 135 12.81 7.28 10.07
N LEU A 136 12.92 6.02 10.51
CA LEU A 136 13.56 4.96 9.72
C LEU A 136 12.84 4.70 8.38
N MET A 137 11.51 4.66 8.37
CA MET A 137 10.76 4.50 7.13
C MET A 137 10.95 5.70 6.17
N GLU A 138 11.05 6.93 6.70
CA GLU A 138 11.34 8.11 5.88
C GLU A 138 12.73 8.02 5.23
N LEU A 139 13.75 7.51 5.93
CA LEU A 139 15.06 7.21 5.35
C LEU A 139 14.96 6.16 4.22
N GLY A 140 14.02 5.23 4.32
CA GLY A 140 13.69 4.25 3.27
C GLY A 140 12.81 4.79 2.13
N GLY A 141 12.49 6.10 2.13
CA GLY A 141 11.70 6.76 1.09
C GLY A 141 10.19 6.75 1.31
N TYR A 142 9.72 6.45 2.53
CA TYR A 142 8.29 6.59 2.86
C TYR A 142 7.88 8.07 2.89
N SER A 143 6.84 8.41 2.14
CA SER A 143 6.31 9.79 2.13
C SER A 143 5.06 9.89 3.00
N SER A 144 5.18 10.48 4.17
CA SER A 144 4.04 10.70 5.07
C SER A 144 2.92 11.48 4.38
N GLY A 145 1.69 10.97 4.41
CA GLY A 145 0.52 11.56 3.77
C GLY A 145 0.38 11.32 2.27
N GLY A 146 1.25 10.53 1.66
CA GLY A 146 1.11 10.09 0.26
C GLY A 146 0.06 8.99 0.11
N ARG A 147 -1.22 9.38 -0.08
CA ARG A 147 -2.36 8.48 -0.35
C ARG A 147 -3.09 8.90 -1.63
N PRO A 148 -2.41 8.84 -2.79
CA PRO A 148 -2.96 9.41 -4.03
C PRO A 148 -4.25 8.71 -4.48
N VAL A 149 -4.36 7.39 -4.31
CA VAL A 149 -5.54 6.61 -4.70
C VAL A 149 -6.77 7.04 -3.90
N SER A 150 -6.71 6.97 -2.57
CA SER A 150 -7.84 7.33 -1.71
C SER A 150 -8.25 8.79 -1.85
N GLY A 151 -7.29 9.70 -2.03
CA GLY A 151 -7.57 11.12 -2.25
C GLY A 151 -8.33 11.36 -3.56
N LEU A 152 -7.87 10.77 -4.65
CA LEU A 152 -8.51 10.86 -5.96
C LEU A 152 -9.92 10.29 -5.95
N VAL A 153 -10.10 9.09 -5.40
CA VAL A 153 -11.41 8.43 -5.33
C VAL A 153 -12.38 9.23 -4.44
N ARG A 154 -11.93 9.81 -3.31
CA ARG A 154 -12.78 10.69 -2.51
C ARG A 154 -13.23 11.94 -3.28
N GLN A 155 -12.36 12.48 -4.11
CA GLN A 155 -12.72 13.62 -4.97
C GLN A 155 -13.78 13.21 -6.00
N ALA A 156 -13.59 12.09 -6.69
CA ALA A 156 -14.52 11.58 -7.69
C ALA A 156 -15.89 11.21 -7.08
N THR A 157 -15.92 10.49 -5.95
CA THR A 157 -17.17 10.12 -5.25
C THR A 157 -17.97 11.33 -4.80
N ARG A 158 -17.29 12.40 -4.34
CA ARG A 158 -17.97 13.65 -3.97
C ARG A 158 -18.56 14.35 -5.18
N ALA A 159 -17.83 14.41 -6.31
CA ALA A 159 -18.30 15.02 -7.54
C ALA A 159 -19.52 14.30 -8.09
N ASN A 160 -19.54 12.99 -8.08
CA ASN A 160 -20.59 12.13 -8.61
C ASN A 160 -21.73 11.89 -7.60
N ARG A 161 -21.53 12.25 -6.32
CA ARG A 161 -22.44 11.91 -5.22
C ARG A 161 -22.61 10.38 -5.04
N THR A 162 -21.60 9.60 -5.41
CA THR A 162 -21.62 8.15 -5.24
C THR A 162 -21.59 7.81 -3.74
N PRO A 163 -22.47 6.94 -3.23
CA PRO A 163 -22.42 6.46 -1.85
C PRO A 163 -21.03 5.87 -1.53
N ALA A 164 -20.46 6.30 -0.42
CA ALA A 164 -19.11 5.89 -0.04
C ALA A 164 -19.00 5.69 1.47
N GLU A 165 -18.49 4.54 1.88
CA GLU A 165 -18.33 4.18 3.29
C GLU A 165 -16.99 3.48 3.54
N PRO A 166 -16.39 3.61 4.74
CA PRO A 166 -15.25 2.79 5.12
C PRO A 166 -15.71 1.38 5.48
N VAL A 167 -14.88 0.37 5.22
CA VAL A 167 -15.15 -1.02 5.62
C VAL A 167 -15.19 -1.24 7.13
N GLY A 168 -14.67 -0.28 7.88
CA GLY A 168 -14.72 -0.25 9.33
C GLY A 168 -14.34 1.12 9.87
N ILE A 169 -14.73 1.40 11.12
CA ILE A 169 -14.44 2.68 11.78
C ILE A 169 -13.82 2.38 13.12
N PHE A 170 -12.66 2.99 13.39
CA PHE A 170 -12.08 3.07 14.72
C PHE A 170 -12.49 4.36 15.38
N ARG A 171 -12.80 4.28 16.67
CA ARG A 171 -12.98 5.47 17.50
C ARG A 171 -11.61 6.05 17.85
N GLY A 172 -11.52 7.38 17.85
CA GLY A 172 -10.26 8.08 18.15
C GLY A 172 -9.76 7.80 19.56
N ASP A 173 -10.68 7.71 20.54
CA ASP A 173 -10.37 7.37 21.93
C ASP A 173 -9.76 5.96 22.06
N GLU A 174 -10.32 4.97 21.37
CA GLU A 174 -9.81 3.59 21.34
C GLU A 174 -8.42 3.52 20.71
N LEU A 175 -8.22 4.25 19.60
CA LEU A 175 -6.91 4.32 18.92
C LEU A 175 -5.85 4.95 19.83
N ILE A 176 -6.16 6.09 20.46
CA ILE A 176 -5.24 6.78 21.37
C ILE A 176 -4.89 5.88 22.55
N GLU A 177 -5.89 5.21 23.14
CA GLU A 177 -5.67 4.29 24.26
C GLU A 177 -4.77 3.12 23.83
N LYS A 178 -5.00 2.53 22.68
CA LYS A 178 -4.15 1.48 22.13
C LYS A 178 -2.71 1.93 21.95
N VAL A 179 -2.47 3.11 21.37
CA VAL A 179 -1.11 3.65 21.20
C VAL A 179 -0.44 3.87 22.58
N LEU A 180 -1.19 4.39 23.56
CA LEU A 180 -0.67 4.67 24.89
C LEU A 180 -0.37 3.40 25.71
N THR A 181 -1.10 2.32 25.48
CA THR A 181 -0.99 1.06 26.24
C THR A 181 -0.17 -0.01 25.54
N THR A 182 0.18 0.19 24.26
CA THR A 182 1.04 -0.75 23.52
C THR A 182 2.48 -0.65 24.06
N PRO A 183 3.02 -1.74 24.59
CA PRO A 183 4.38 -1.72 25.14
C PRO A 183 5.42 -1.59 24.02
N PRO A 184 6.57 -0.92 24.29
CA PRO A 184 7.62 -0.71 23.29
C PRO A 184 8.11 -1.99 22.60
N GLU A 185 8.09 -3.12 23.29
CA GLU A 185 8.51 -4.42 22.78
C GLU A 185 7.66 -4.92 21.60
N ARG A 186 6.44 -4.43 21.47
CA ARG A 186 5.56 -4.77 20.33
C ARG A 186 6.02 -4.15 19.01
N TYR A 187 6.92 -3.18 19.08
CA TYR A 187 7.47 -2.51 17.90
C TYR A 187 8.76 -3.13 17.39
N LEU A 188 9.33 -4.15 18.01
CA LEU A 188 10.64 -4.67 17.66
C LEU A 188 10.71 -5.15 16.21
N ASP A 189 9.74 -5.94 15.76
CA ASP A 189 9.65 -6.39 14.38
C ASP A 189 9.46 -5.23 13.41
N CYS A 190 8.69 -4.21 13.80
CA CYS A 190 8.52 -2.98 13.04
C CYS A 190 9.85 -2.22 12.90
N ILE A 191 10.61 -2.03 14.00
CA ILE A 191 11.90 -1.32 13.97
C ILE A 191 12.91 -2.07 13.10
N ASP A 192 13.00 -3.40 13.21
CA ASP A 192 13.91 -4.20 12.39
C ASP A 192 13.58 -4.10 10.90
N ALA A 193 12.29 -4.22 10.56
CA ALA A 193 11.83 -4.05 9.18
C ALA A 193 12.06 -2.60 8.66
N ALA A 194 11.82 -1.59 9.50
CA ALA A 194 12.05 -0.19 9.16
C ALA A 194 13.54 0.12 8.96
N ALA A 195 14.43 -0.44 9.81
CA ALA A 195 15.87 -0.35 9.62
C ALA A 195 16.30 -0.99 8.30
N THR A 196 15.75 -2.16 7.96
CA THR A 196 16.02 -2.82 6.66
C THR A 196 15.55 -1.97 5.48
N ALA A 197 14.41 -1.27 5.60
CA ALA A 197 13.97 -0.34 4.57
C ALA A 197 14.88 0.89 4.47
N ALA A 198 15.35 1.44 5.60
CA ALA A 198 16.30 2.54 5.65
C ALA A 198 17.65 2.17 5.01
N GLU A 199 18.17 0.96 5.27
CA GLU A 199 19.39 0.43 4.65
C GLU A 199 19.26 0.31 3.12
N ALA A 200 18.09 -0.06 2.63
CA ALA A 200 17.79 -0.11 1.20
C ALA A 200 17.70 1.31 0.57
N GLY A 201 17.38 2.32 1.36
CA GLY A 201 17.39 3.73 1.02
C GLY A 201 16.23 4.22 0.14
N VAL A 202 16.25 5.52 -0.14
CA VAL A 202 15.16 6.20 -0.88
C VAL A 202 14.96 5.69 -2.30
N GLU A 203 16.00 5.17 -2.94
CA GLU A 203 15.91 4.62 -4.30
C GLU A 203 15.09 3.32 -4.32
N ALA A 204 15.23 2.47 -3.31
CA ALA A 204 14.39 1.27 -3.17
C ALA A 204 12.92 1.64 -2.92
N GLY A 205 12.67 2.71 -2.15
CA GLY A 205 11.34 3.29 -1.97
C GLY A 205 10.74 3.81 -3.28
N ALA A 206 11.55 4.51 -4.10
CA ALA A 206 11.15 4.96 -5.43
C ALA A 206 10.87 3.78 -6.38
N GLN A 207 11.69 2.73 -6.35
CA GLN A 207 11.48 1.51 -7.14
C GLN A 207 10.19 0.79 -6.74
N ARG A 208 9.84 0.76 -5.43
CA ARG A 208 8.55 0.22 -4.97
C ARG A 208 7.37 0.99 -5.59
N ALA A 209 7.44 2.32 -5.60
CA ALA A 209 6.42 3.16 -6.20
C ALA A 209 6.30 2.93 -7.72
N GLU A 210 7.45 2.78 -8.40
CA GLU A 210 7.52 2.44 -9.81
C GLU A 210 6.90 1.06 -10.10
N ASN A 211 7.25 0.04 -9.32
CA ASN A 211 6.67 -1.30 -9.46
C ASN A 211 5.14 -1.27 -9.26
N TRP A 212 4.64 -0.47 -8.30
CA TRP A 212 3.21 -0.32 -8.07
C TRP A 212 2.49 0.26 -9.30
N ARG A 213 2.98 1.36 -9.87
CA ARG A 213 2.35 1.97 -11.03
C ARG A 213 2.49 1.12 -12.31
N LEU A 214 3.52 0.28 -12.39
CA LEU A 214 3.71 -0.71 -13.47
C LEU A 214 2.95 -2.02 -13.22
N ARG A 215 2.21 -2.11 -12.09
CA ARG A 215 1.43 -3.29 -11.69
C ARG A 215 2.27 -4.56 -11.52
N ARG A 216 3.51 -4.41 -11.12
CA ARG A 216 4.43 -5.51 -10.77
C ARG A 216 4.21 -5.87 -9.30
N ILE A 217 3.13 -6.60 -9.03
CA ILE A 217 2.63 -6.82 -7.67
C ILE A 217 3.62 -7.60 -6.81
N PRO A 218 4.20 -8.73 -7.24
CA PRO A 218 5.17 -9.48 -6.45
C PRO A 218 6.35 -8.62 -6.00
N GLU A 219 6.89 -7.78 -6.90
CA GLU A 219 8.03 -6.90 -6.61
C GLU A 219 7.67 -5.79 -5.61
N VAL A 220 6.42 -5.31 -5.63
CA VAL A 220 5.94 -4.37 -4.60
C VAL A 220 5.90 -5.05 -3.24
N LEU A 221 5.27 -6.23 -3.16
CA LEU A 221 5.10 -6.96 -1.90
C LEU A 221 6.42 -7.42 -1.30
N ASP A 222 7.43 -7.67 -2.15
CA ASP A 222 8.76 -8.10 -1.70
C ASP A 222 9.68 -6.94 -1.31
N SER A 223 9.33 -5.70 -1.64
CA SER A 223 10.16 -4.54 -1.34
C SER A 223 10.33 -4.33 0.18
N PRO A 224 11.54 -3.93 0.65
CA PRO A 224 11.79 -3.67 2.07
C PRO A 224 10.83 -2.66 2.68
N LEU A 225 10.52 -1.58 1.97
CA LEU A 225 9.62 -0.53 2.46
C LEU A 225 8.16 -1.00 2.59
N GLU A 226 7.69 -1.90 1.71
CA GLU A 226 6.34 -2.48 1.86
C GLU A 226 6.26 -3.44 3.06
N LYS A 227 7.32 -4.22 3.28
CA LYS A 227 7.45 -5.09 4.46
C LYS A 227 7.46 -4.26 5.75
N ALA A 228 8.22 -3.15 5.77
CA ALA A 228 8.25 -2.22 6.89
C ALA A 228 6.88 -1.55 7.12
N ALA A 229 6.23 -1.02 6.08
CA ALA A 229 4.91 -0.40 6.19
C ALA A 229 3.86 -1.38 6.75
N THR A 230 3.99 -2.67 6.42
CA THR A 230 3.13 -3.73 6.97
C THR A 230 3.45 -4.03 8.44
N ALA A 231 4.73 -4.26 8.76
CA ALA A 231 5.17 -4.57 10.13
C ALA A 231 4.88 -3.43 11.10
N CYS A 232 4.98 -2.18 10.65
CA CYS A 232 4.72 -0.97 11.43
C CYS A 232 3.24 -0.52 11.40
N SER A 233 2.36 -1.27 10.73
CA SER A 233 0.94 -0.94 10.69
C SER A 233 0.28 -1.08 12.06
N TYR A 234 -0.81 -0.33 12.27
CA TYR A 234 -1.66 -0.50 13.46
C TYR A 234 -2.03 -1.97 13.72
N TRP A 235 -2.37 -2.68 12.64
CA TRP A 235 -2.82 -4.07 12.72
C TRP A 235 -1.73 -5.03 13.18
N SER A 236 -0.48 -4.80 12.79
CA SER A 236 0.64 -5.65 13.18
C SER A 236 1.13 -5.34 14.60
N VAL A 237 1.18 -4.06 14.96
CA VAL A 237 1.74 -3.63 16.25
C VAL A 237 0.70 -3.64 17.38
N MET A 238 -0.49 -3.08 17.15
CA MET A 238 -1.46 -2.75 18.21
C MET A 238 -2.72 -3.63 18.20
N ALA A 239 -3.01 -4.31 17.10
CA ALA A 239 -4.17 -5.17 16.93
C ALA A 239 -3.74 -6.57 16.45
N GLN A 240 -4.66 -7.30 15.84
CA GLN A 240 -4.37 -8.57 15.20
C GLN A 240 -4.57 -8.43 13.69
N ALA A 241 -3.59 -8.86 12.90
CA ALA A 241 -3.67 -8.81 11.43
C ALA A 241 -4.90 -9.56 10.90
N ASP A 242 -5.32 -10.63 11.58
CA ASP A 242 -6.51 -11.40 11.23
C ASP A 242 -7.82 -10.59 11.37
N ASP A 243 -7.87 -9.58 12.24
CA ASP A 243 -9.03 -8.71 12.35
C ASP A 243 -9.23 -7.88 11.10
N LEU A 244 -8.15 -7.37 10.50
CA LEU A 244 -8.21 -6.64 9.24
C LEU A 244 -8.71 -7.54 8.09
N ARG A 245 -8.17 -8.75 8.00
CA ARG A 245 -8.63 -9.74 7.00
C ARG A 245 -10.10 -10.07 7.17
N ARG A 246 -10.57 -10.30 8.39
CA ARG A 246 -11.97 -10.58 8.67
C ARG A 246 -12.89 -9.43 8.28
N ILE A 247 -12.52 -8.18 8.62
CA ILE A 247 -13.27 -6.99 8.23
C ILE A 247 -13.39 -6.91 6.70
N TRP A 248 -12.29 -7.08 5.99
CA TRP A 248 -12.27 -7.01 4.54
C TRP A 248 -13.01 -8.17 3.88
N ASN A 249 -12.87 -9.40 4.36
CA ASN A 249 -13.60 -10.55 3.84
C ASN A 249 -15.11 -10.33 3.98
N THR A 250 -15.57 -9.84 5.13
CA THR A 250 -16.99 -9.52 5.34
C THR A 250 -17.48 -8.42 4.39
N ALA A 251 -16.67 -7.38 4.15
CA ALA A 251 -17.02 -6.30 3.24
C ALA A 251 -17.09 -6.77 1.77
N VAL A 252 -16.15 -7.62 1.35
CA VAL A 252 -16.11 -8.23 0.02
C VAL A 252 -17.33 -9.16 -0.19
N ASP A 253 -17.64 -10.00 0.79
CA ASP A 253 -18.79 -10.91 0.71
C ASP A 253 -20.10 -10.13 0.60
N LYS A 254 -20.25 -9.07 1.41
CA LYS A 254 -21.41 -8.16 1.32
C LYS A 254 -21.49 -7.50 -0.06
N ALA A 255 -20.37 -6.97 -0.57
CA ALA A 255 -20.33 -6.32 -1.89
C ALA A 255 -20.71 -7.26 -3.02
N LEU A 256 -20.31 -8.53 -2.96
CA LEU A 256 -20.64 -9.56 -3.94
C LEU A 256 -22.05 -10.16 -3.77
N ALA A 257 -22.69 -9.97 -2.62
CA ALA A 257 -24.09 -10.37 -2.37
C ALA A 257 -25.10 -9.31 -2.83
N GLU A 258 -24.68 -8.07 -3.02
CA GLU A 258 -25.52 -6.95 -3.42
C GLU A 258 -25.33 -6.64 -4.91
N THR A 259 -26.41 -6.54 -5.68
CA THR A 259 -26.35 -6.21 -7.11
C THR A 259 -25.72 -4.82 -7.37
N GLY A 260 -25.13 -4.65 -8.55
CA GLY A 260 -24.50 -3.40 -8.97
C GLY A 260 -22.98 -3.40 -8.86
N ILE A 261 -22.37 -2.25 -9.11
CA ILE A 261 -20.93 -2.07 -9.20
C ILE A 261 -20.40 -1.48 -7.89
N THR A 262 -19.51 -2.20 -7.23
CA THR A 262 -18.79 -1.73 -6.04
C THR A 262 -17.31 -1.51 -6.37
N VAL A 263 -16.78 -0.33 -6.09
CA VAL A 263 -15.33 -0.07 -6.11
C VAL A 263 -14.81 -0.12 -4.68
N ALA A 264 -13.80 -0.93 -4.40
CA ALA A 264 -13.23 -1.09 -3.06
C ALA A 264 -11.73 -0.81 -3.07
N ILE A 265 -11.28 0.20 -2.29
CA ILE A 265 -9.87 0.56 -2.16
C ILE A 265 -9.29 -0.20 -0.97
N ALA A 266 -8.45 -1.17 -1.23
CA ALA A 266 -7.87 -2.02 -0.20
C ALA A 266 -6.33 -1.90 -0.17
N PRO A 267 -5.70 -2.16 0.99
CA PRO A 267 -4.25 -2.33 1.04
C PRO A 267 -3.82 -3.43 0.07
N LEU A 268 -2.82 -3.14 -0.79
CA LEU A 268 -2.38 -4.07 -1.82
C LEU A 268 -1.96 -5.43 -1.24
N ARG A 269 -1.22 -5.41 -0.13
CA ARG A 269 -0.78 -6.62 0.54
C ARG A 269 -1.95 -7.49 0.98
N LEU A 270 -2.99 -6.89 1.57
CA LEU A 270 -4.19 -7.63 1.97
C LEU A 270 -4.88 -8.33 0.79
N LEU A 271 -4.86 -7.70 -0.38
CA LEU A 271 -5.43 -8.30 -1.60
C LEU A 271 -4.57 -9.45 -2.11
N ALA A 272 -3.26 -9.24 -2.22
CA ALA A 272 -2.37 -10.00 -3.09
C ALA A 272 -1.30 -10.85 -2.35
N GLU A 273 -1.24 -10.80 -1.00
CA GLU A 273 -0.37 -11.71 -0.25
C GLU A 273 -0.89 -13.17 -0.32
N PRO A 274 -0.05 -14.16 -0.03
CA PRO A 274 -0.50 -15.55 0.06
C PRO A 274 -1.68 -15.72 1.02
N ASN A 275 -2.74 -16.39 0.57
CA ASN A 275 -4.04 -16.50 1.24
C ASN A 275 -4.74 -15.15 1.47
N GLY A 276 -4.43 -14.14 0.68
CA GLY A 276 -5.10 -12.85 0.65
C GLY A 276 -6.49 -12.92 0.03
N VAL A 277 -7.13 -11.76 -0.16
CA VAL A 277 -8.49 -11.68 -0.68
C VAL A 277 -8.60 -12.29 -2.09
N LEU A 278 -7.62 -12.04 -2.96
CA LEU A 278 -7.62 -12.57 -4.34
C LEU A 278 -7.53 -14.09 -4.36
N ASP A 279 -6.64 -14.68 -3.55
CA ASP A 279 -6.49 -16.13 -3.44
C ASP A 279 -7.79 -16.77 -2.90
N ARG A 280 -8.44 -16.15 -1.91
CA ARG A 280 -9.71 -16.61 -1.37
C ARG A 280 -10.81 -16.61 -2.43
N LEU A 281 -10.94 -15.51 -3.18
CA LEU A 281 -11.97 -15.40 -4.21
C LEU A 281 -11.78 -16.45 -5.32
N GLU A 282 -10.55 -16.69 -5.73
CA GLU A 282 -10.22 -17.73 -6.70
C GLU A 282 -10.55 -19.14 -6.14
N ALA A 283 -10.24 -19.41 -4.88
CA ALA A 283 -10.59 -20.67 -4.22
C ALA A 283 -12.12 -20.88 -4.09
N GLU A 284 -12.91 -19.81 -4.06
CA GLU A 284 -14.37 -19.84 -4.11
C GLU A 284 -14.94 -20.02 -5.54
N GLY A 285 -14.07 -20.16 -6.56
CA GLY A 285 -14.44 -20.33 -7.95
C GLY A 285 -14.78 -19.04 -8.68
N LEU A 286 -14.41 -17.90 -8.11
CA LEU A 286 -14.50 -16.59 -8.78
C LEU A 286 -13.20 -16.31 -9.52
N GLU A 287 -13.26 -15.57 -10.63
CA GLU A 287 -12.09 -15.21 -11.44
C GLU A 287 -11.78 -13.72 -11.25
N PRO A 288 -10.72 -13.35 -10.47
CA PRO A 288 -10.24 -11.97 -10.41
C PRO A 288 -9.52 -11.60 -11.71
N ILE A 289 -10.12 -10.74 -12.53
CA ILE A 289 -9.56 -10.28 -13.80
C ILE A 289 -8.73 -9.01 -13.54
N GLY A 290 -7.41 -9.11 -13.68
CA GLY A 290 -6.50 -8.00 -13.40
C GLY A 290 -5.02 -8.35 -13.57
N PRO A 291 -4.10 -7.57 -12.97
CA PRO A 291 -2.68 -7.89 -13.00
C PRO A 291 -2.37 -9.21 -12.29
N GLU A 292 -1.32 -9.88 -12.74
CA GLU A 292 -0.77 -11.03 -12.04
C GLU A 292 -0.32 -10.61 -10.63
N TRP A 293 -0.73 -11.35 -9.60
CA TRP A 293 -0.40 -11.01 -8.21
C TRP A 293 0.51 -12.03 -7.53
N ARG A 294 0.74 -13.18 -8.17
CA ARG A 294 1.65 -14.21 -7.67
C ARG A 294 2.99 -14.12 -8.37
N PRO A 295 4.09 -14.48 -7.70
CA PRO A 295 5.36 -14.63 -8.38
C PRO A 295 5.24 -15.64 -9.53
N SER A 296 5.77 -15.30 -10.70
CA SER A 296 5.86 -16.25 -11.82
C SER A 296 6.64 -17.48 -11.37
N ALA A 297 6.12 -18.67 -11.62
CA ALA A 297 6.88 -19.89 -11.38
C ALA A 297 8.23 -19.79 -12.12
N PRO A 298 9.36 -20.17 -11.49
CA PRO A 298 10.64 -20.17 -12.17
C PRO A 298 10.48 -21.04 -13.45
N ALA A 299 10.86 -20.45 -14.59
CA ALA A 299 10.83 -21.17 -15.85
C ALA A 299 11.59 -22.49 -15.65
N GLN A 300 10.88 -23.62 -15.72
CA GLN A 300 11.52 -24.93 -15.68
C GLN A 300 12.47 -24.94 -16.87
N SER A 301 13.78 -24.80 -16.59
CA SER A 301 14.82 -24.97 -17.58
C SER A 301 14.64 -26.38 -18.15
N ALA A 302 14.09 -26.43 -19.35
CA ALA A 302 14.02 -27.66 -20.14
C ALA A 302 15.44 -28.22 -20.27
N ARG A 303 15.67 -29.36 -19.61
CA ARG A 303 16.88 -30.16 -19.77
C ARG A 303 16.80 -30.97 -21.04
#